data_a5cfc95190417b335322f7cc24374cfb
#
_entry.id   a5cfc95190417b335322f7cc24374cfb
#
_cell.length_a   1.000
_cell.length_b   1.000
_cell.length_c   1.000
_cell.angle_alpha   90.00
_cell.angle_beta   90.00
_cell.angle_gamma   90.00
#
_symmetry.space_group_name_H-M   'P 1'
#
loop_
_entity.id
_entity.type
_entity.pdbx_description
1 polymer ?
#
loop_
_entity_poly.entity_id
_entity_poly.type
_entity_poly.pdbx_seq_one_letter_code
_entity_poly.pdbx_strand_id
1 'polypeptide(L)'
;MRCIDIGRAKLIPVMEQDNRARLKQWLESGEARLQPLSFPQRELWETSPVAVADPANHICGFIEIKGGITFKEVETAIQRVVDRQEVMRISFLTGKERVLQVIRRSAKVLLGFRELSSAEARPEALGEVMKETYRLPFDLMRGPLYRVEVLRRSAKDHVLAFSIHHAIADGWSLGVFVQDLCTAYVMGLSGLRKAVAVGVMGLSNSLPPVPQTYSDWVAAERVFWNPAELSRRADFWRSQLAGSSRLWSDSSGTSTTVAPLQRWVSEVPANLTRAVRDVALRASTTLFTALLTAFQLALSKWTGKDDILVGTPVANRNKESTRQTMGYFAGTVPLRGQIDPAQTFSDRLGAVHKTAVDSFASAMPFAELAAVFGEPRAPGEHSIFDVRFALQNHPIPDVDVPRIAAKLRMQSTGTARFDLGCEITEMGDGLELVWLFRQGMFSLPSIAELNSMFLAVLTNVCRSPESRSRALTG
;
A
#
# COMPACT_ATOMS: atom_id res chain seq x y z
N MET A 1 9.43 45.54 -7.31
CA MET A 1 10.46 44.61 -7.79
C MET A 1 9.75 43.62 -8.69
N ARG A 2 10.00 43.65 -10.01
CA ARG A 2 9.20 42.94 -11.03
C ARG A 2 9.61 41.49 -11.08
N CYS A 3 8.66 40.56 -10.89
CA CYS A 3 8.84 39.14 -11.21
C CYS A 3 8.96 38.99 -12.73
N ILE A 4 10.03 38.36 -13.16
CA ILE A 4 10.28 38.01 -14.56
C ILE A 4 9.51 36.74 -14.87
N ASP A 5 8.48 36.88 -15.67
CA ASP A 5 7.70 35.77 -16.25
C ASP A 5 8.53 35.17 -17.40
N ILE A 6 9.25 34.10 -17.15
CA ILE A 6 9.98 33.36 -18.18
C ILE A 6 9.08 32.20 -18.66
N GLY A 7 8.57 32.44 -19.88
CA GLY A 7 7.59 31.64 -20.61
C GLY A 7 7.75 30.12 -20.54
N ARG A 8 6.81 29.50 -19.84
CA ARG A 8 6.62 28.04 -19.75
C ARG A 8 6.33 27.34 -21.09
N ALA A 9 5.94 28.07 -22.12
CA ALA A 9 5.43 27.49 -23.38
C ALA A 9 6.50 26.98 -24.36
N LYS A 10 7.77 27.37 -24.22
CA LYS A 10 8.85 26.98 -25.16
C LYS A 10 9.81 25.89 -24.63
N LEU A 11 9.82 25.63 -23.36
CA LEU A 11 10.70 24.60 -22.74
C LEU A 11 10.18 23.17 -22.86
N ILE A 12 8.87 22.99 -22.95
CA ILE A 12 8.21 21.67 -22.98
C ILE A 12 8.60 20.87 -24.25
N PRO A 13 8.58 21.40 -25.48
CA PRO A 13 8.95 20.63 -26.68
C PRO A 13 10.43 20.23 -26.73
N VAL A 14 11.33 21.09 -26.25
CA VAL A 14 12.78 20.81 -26.24
C VAL A 14 13.13 19.75 -25.22
N MET A 15 12.50 19.79 -24.03
CA MET A 15 12.69 18.76 -22.99
C MET A 15 12.12 17.39 -23.38
N GLU A 16 11.02 17.33 -24.14
CA GLU A 16 10.50 16.08 -24.68
C GLU A 16 11.41 15.45 -25.74
N GLN A 17 11.99 16.26 -26.61
CA GLN A 17 12.93 15.79 -27.64
C GLN A 17 14.21 15.21 -27.01
N ASP A 18 14.77 15.87 -26.00
CA ASP A 18 15.95 15.38 -25.27
C ASP A 18 15.67 14.06 -24.55
N ASN A 19 14.51 13.93 -23.90
CA ASN A 19 14.13 12.69 -23.24
C ASN A 19 13.92 11.52 -24.22
N ARG A 20 13.35 11.77 -25.39
CA ARG A 20 13.16 10.75 -26.45
C ARG A 20 14.50 10.31 -27.04
N ALA A 21 15.40 11.24 -27.33
CA ALA A 21 16.73 10.92 -27.82
C ALA A 21 17.52 10.09 -26.79
N ARG A 22 17.47 10.47 -25.53
CA ARG A 22 18.11 9.76 -24.42
C ARG A 22 17.53 8.35 -24.22
N LEU A 23 16.21 8.21 -24.26
CA LEU A 23 15.56 6.88 -24.18
C LEU A 23 15.97 6.00 -25.35
N LYS A 24 15.98 6.53 -26.58
CA LYS A 24 16.43 5.82 -27.76
C LYS A 24 17.87 5.32 -27.59
N GLN A 25 18.76 6.18 -27.14
CA GLN A 25 20.16 5.80 -26.86
C GLN A 25 20.26 4.69 -25.82
N TRP A 26 19.51 4.75 -24.73
CA TRP A 26 19.49 3.68 -23.71
C TRP A 26 18.97 2.35 -24.24
N LEU A 27 17.97 2.38 -25.10
CA LEU A 27 17.45 1.15 -25.73
C LEU A 27 18.45 0.54 -26.72
N GLU A 28 19.10 1.37 -27.54
CA GLU A 28 20.11 0.96 -28.53
C GLU A 28 21.37 0.41 -27.84
N SER A 29 21.80 0.99 -26.73
CA SER A 29 22.97 0.53 -25.97
C SER A 29 22.67 -0.65 -25.00
N GLY A 30 21.40 -1.06 -24.83
CA GLY A 30 21.01 -2.06 -23.85
C GLY A 30 21.03 -1.57 -22.40
N GLU A 31 21.17 -0.26 -22.15
CA GLU A 31 21.09 0.35 -20.81
C GLU A 31 19.66 0.40 -20.27
N ALA A 32 18.66 0.28 -21.14
CA ALA A 32 17.26 0.15 -20.74
C ALA A 32 16.54 -0.88 -21.63
N ARG A 33 15.44 -1.42 -21.08
CA ARG A 33 14.50 -2.23 -21.83
C ARG A 33 13.06 -1.78 -21.55
N LEU A 34 12.17 -2.06 -22.50
CA LEU A 34 10.74 -1.79 -22.36
C LEU A 34 9.99 -3.06 -21.96
N GLN A 35 8.99 -2.89 -21.11
CA GLN A 35 8.09 -3.96 -20.72
C GLN A 35 6.67 -3.40 -20.53
N PRO A 36 5.61 -4.17 -20.83
CA PRO A 36 4.26 -3.80 -20.49
C PRO A 36 4.07 -3.62 -18.98
N LEU A 37 3.08 -2.84 -18.57
CA LEU A 37 2.68 -2.74 -17.16
C LEU A 37 2.25 -4.11 -16.63
N SER A 38 2.45 -4.34 -15.33
CA SER A 38 1.74 -5.41 -14.62
C SER A 38 0.25 -5.11 -14.54
N PHE A 39 -0.57 -6.10 -14.22
CA PHE A 39 -2.00 -5.84 -14.00
C PHE A 39 -2.24 -4.92 -12.79
N PRO A 40 -1.57 -5.05 -11.62
CA PRO A 40 -1.70 -4.06 -10.57
C PRO A 40 -1.27 -2.64 -10.97
N GLN A 41 -0.20 -2.51 -11.77
CA GLN A 41 0.18 -1.20 -12.30
C GLN A 41 -0.91 -0.61 -13.21
N ARG A 42 -1.52 -1.42 -14.10
CA ARG A 42 -2.63 -0.98 -14.94
C ARG A 42 -3.79 -0.40 -14.11
N GLU A 43 -4.08 -0.97 -12.93
CA GLU A 43 -5.10 -0.46 -12.02
C GLU A 43 -4.90 1.03 -11.70
N LEU A 44 -3.63 1.49 -11.53
CA LEU A 44 -3.34 2.90 -11.26
C LEU A 44 -3.69 3.83 -12.42
N TRP A 45 -3.61 3.35 -13.66
CA TRP A 45 -3.90 4.14 -14.85
C TRP A 45 -5.34 4.03 -15.32
N GLU A 46 -5.99 2.90 -15.08
CA GLU A 46 -7.29 2.56 -15.68
C GLU A 46 -8.46 2.73 -14.70
N THR A 47 -8.24 2.44 -13.41
CA THR A 47 -9.34 2.37 -12.42
C THR A 47 -9.09 3.18 -11.15
N SER A 48 -7.94 3.81 -11.01
CA SER A 48 -7.65 4.61 -9.80
C SER A 48 -8.54 5.85 -9.74
N PRO A 49 -9.17 6.14 -8.60
CA PRO A 49 -9.98 7.34 -8.41
C PRO A 49 -9.17 8.64 -8.38
N VAL A 50 -7.85 8.53 -8.31
CA VAL A 50 -6.94 9.67 -8.29
C VAL A 50 -5.93 9.59 -9.44
N ALA A 51 -5.40 10.73 -9.87
CA ALA A 51 -4.37 10.77 -10.90
C ALA A 51 -3.14 9.94 -10.48
N VAL A 52 -2.51 9.26 -11.43
CA VAL A 52 -1.35 8.38 -11.13
C VAL A 52 -0.23 9.14 -10.40
N ALA A 53 0.04 10.38 -10.78
CA ALA A 53 1.06 11.22 -10.16
C ALA A 53 0.65 11.82 -8.80
N ASP A 54 -0.60 11.59 -8.35
CA ASP A 54 -1.10 12.15 -7.10
C ASP A 54 -0.35 11.57 -5.89
N PRO A 55 -0.03 12.38 -4.87
CA PRO A 55 0.59 11.92 -3.63
C PRO A 55 -0.19 10.84 -2.86
N ALA A 56 -1.49 10.65 -3.13
CA ALA A 56 -2.26 9.52 -2.61
C ALA A 56 -1.71 8.15 -3.06
N ASN A 57 -0.93 8.14 -4.13
CA ASN A 57 -0.20 6.96 -4.60
C ASN A 57 1.22 6.85 -4.02
N HIS A 58 1.55 7.60 -2.97
CA HIS A 58 2.84 7.48 -2.30
C HIS A 58 2.71 6.65 -1.03
N ILE A 59 3.66 5.74 -0.84
CA ILE A 59 3.88 5.00 0.39
C ILE A 59 5.00 5.71 1.13
N CYS A 60 4.71 6.25 2.31
CA CYS A 60 5.62 7.08 3.05
C CYS A 60 5.89 6.52 4.44
N GLY A 61 7.10 6.71 4.91
CA GLY A 61 7.51 6.32 6.24
C GLY A 61 8.87 6.91 6.60
N PHE A 62 9.30 6.61 7.81
CA PHE A 62 10.62 7.03 8.28
C PHE A 62 11.18 6.02 9.27
N ILE A 63 12.49 6.00 9.37
CA ILE A 63 13.23 5.22 10.36
C ILE A 63 13.90 6.21 11.30
N GLU A 64 13.53 6.18 12.59
CA GLU A 64 14.25 6.90 13.63
C GLU A 64 15.54 6.15 13.94
N ILE A 65 16.67 6.84 13.92
CA ILE A 65 17.99 6.27 14.09
C ILE A 65 18.70 6.95 15.24
N LYS A 66 18.93 6.21 16.31
CA LYS A 66 19.77 6.63 17.44
C LYS A 66 21.15 5.98 17.31
N GLY A 67 22.15 6.78 16.98
CA GLY A 67 23.53 6.36 16.73
C GLY A 67 24.22 7.27 15.74
N GLY A 68 25.54 7.11 15.62
CA GLY A 68 26.31 7.83 14.61
C GLY A 68 26.19 7.12 13.25
N ILE A 69 25.63 7.80 12.26
CA ILE A 69 25.64 7.38 10.86
C ILE A 69 26.33 8.44 10.02
N THR A 70 26.92 8.04 8.92
CA THR A 70 27.46 8.96 7.92
C THR A 70 26.59 8.95 6.66
N PHE A 71 26.53 10.10 5.99
CA PHE A 71 25.84 10.20 4.71
C PHE A 71 26.33 9.14 3.70
N LYS A 72 27.65 8.91 3.65
CA LYS A 72 28.26 7.96 2.72
C LYS A 72 27.89 6.50 3.00
N GLU A 73 27.76 6.12 4.25
CA GLU A 73 27.31 4.77 4.63
C GLU A 73 25.86 4.54 4.20
N VAL A 74 24.98 5.52 4.46
CA VAL A 74 23.57 5.45 4.05
C VAL A 74 23.43 5.45 2.53
N GLU A 75 24.14 6.34 1.82
CA GLU A 75 24.16 6.39 0.35
C GLU A 75 24.60 5.05 -0.24
N THR A 76 25.66 4.46 0.31
CA THR A 76 26.17 3.17 -0.17
C THR A 76 25.16 2.04 0.10
N ALA A 77 24.50 2.04 1.26
CA ALA A 77 23.50 1.05 1.58
C ALA A 77 22.29 1.13 0.65
N ILE A 78 21.78 2.34 0.39
CA ILE A 78 20.64 2.55 -0.53
C ILE A 78 21.06 2.18 -1.97
N GLN A 79 22.29 2.51 -2.40
CA GLN A 79 22.78 2.11 -3.73
C GLN A 79 22.73 0.59 -3.91
N ARG A 80 23.10 -0.19 -2.89
CA ARG A 80 23.00 -1.66 -2.93
C ARG A 80 21.55 -2.14 -3.07
N VAL A 81 20.60 -1.46 -2.42
CA VAL A 81 19.16 -1.77 -2.59
C VAL A 81 18.71 -1.42 -4.00
N VAL A 82 19.10 -0.27 -4.54
CA VAL A 82 18.79 0.16 -5.93
C VAL A 82 19.35 -0.83 -6.94
N ASP A 83 20.56 -1.34 -6.71
CA ASP A 83 21.19 -2.32 -7.59
C ASP A 83 20.49 -3.68 -7.53
N ARG A 84 20.05 -4.11 -6.32
CA ARG A 84 19.34 -5.38 -6.11
C ARG A 84 17.93 -5.36 -6.65
N GLN A 85 17.17 -4.30 -6.35
CA GLN A 85 15.74 -4.21 -6.63
C GLN A 85 15.48 -3.47 -7.95
N GLU A 86 15.09 -4.23 -8.96
CA GLU A 86 14.87 -3.72 -10.32
C GLU A 86 13.87 -2.55 -10.35
N VAL A 87 12.80 -2.62 -9.55
CA VAL A 87 11.75 -1.60 -9.51
C VAL A 87 12.24 -0.22 -9.09
N MET A 88 13.33 -0.14 -8.34
CA MET A 88 13.95 1.14 -7.97
C MET A 88 14.57 1.88 -9.18
N ARG A 89 14.68 1.20 -10.33
CA ARG A 89 15.23 1.74 -11.58
C ARG A 89 14.18 1.84 -12.69
N ILE A 90 12.88 1.72 -12.33
CA ILE A 90 11.77 1.83 -13.26
C ILE A 90 11.33 3.28 -13.38
N SER A 91 11.00 3.69 -14.60
CA SER A 91 10.16 4.83 -14.97
C SER A 91 9.12 4.40 -16.00
N PHE A 92 8.22 5.29 -16.41
CA PHE A 92 7.13 4.94 -17.30
C PHE A 92 7.15 5.79 -18.56
N LEU A 93 6.98 5.15 -19.70
CA LEU A 93 6.79 5.81 -20.98
C LEU A 93 5.29 5.86 -21.28
N THR A 94 4.71 7.06 -21.25
CA THR A 94 3.32 7.27 -21.61
C THR A 94 3.20 7.50 -23.12
N GLY A 95 2.57 6.56 -23.82
CA GLY A 95 2.22 6.68 -25.25
C GLY A 95 0.76 7.06 -25.45
N LYS A 96 0.33 7.29 -26.70
CA LYS A 96 -1.07 7.60 -27.02
C LYS A 96 -2.02 6.44 -26.71
N GLU A 97 -1.57 5.20 -26.91
CA GLU A 97 -2.41 3.99 -26.79
C GLU A 97 -2.06 3.12 -25.57
N ARG A 98 -0.86 3.22 -25.05
CA ARG A 98 -0.39 2.36 -23.96
C ARG A 98 0.72 3.00 -23.16
N VAL A 99 0.82 2.59 -21.90
CA VAL A 99 1.93 2.90 -21.00
C VAL A 99 2.87 1.70 -20.93
N LEU A 100 4.17 1.95 -20.93
CA LEU A 100 5.21 0.92 -20.81
C LEU A 100 6.14 1.25 -19.65
N GLN A 101 6.68 0.23 -19.01
CA GLN A 101 7.79 0.35 -18.09
C GLN A 101 9.10 0.53 -18.86
N VAL A 102 9.91 1.47 -18.45
CA VAL A 102 11.31 1.64 -18.86
C VAL A 102 12.17 1.16 -17.72
N ILE A 103 12.82 0.02 -17.89
CA ILE A 103 13.64 -0.63 -16.86
C ILE A 103 15.10 -0.39 -17.18
N ARG A 104 15.78 0.40 -16.36
CA ARG A 104 17.20 0.70 -16.53
C ARG A 104 18.08 -0.39 -15.94
N ARG A 105 19.19 -0.69 -16.61
CA ARG A 105 20.19 -1.66 -16.12
C ARG A 105 20.85 -1.18 -14.83
N SER A 106 21.14 0.10 -14.73
CA SER A 106 21.76 0.73 -13.56
C SER A 106 21.13 2.09 -13.27
N ALA A 107 21.20 2.55 -12.02
CA ALA A 107 20.82 3.90 -11.63
C ALA A 107 21.67 4.33 -10.42
N LYS A 108 22.05 5.60 -10.38
CA LYS A 108 22.65 6.18 -9.18
C LYS A 108 21.56 6.61 -8.21
N VAL A 109 21.80 6.34 -6.92
CA VAL A 109 20.93 6.83 -5.86
C VAL A 109 20.98 8.35 -5.77
N LEU A 110 19.84 8.96 -5.50
CA LEU A 110 19.71 10.36 -5.12
C LEU A 110 19.28 10.40 -3.67
N LEU A 111 20.25 10.61 -2.75
CA LEU A 111 20.00 10.72 -1.32
C LEU A 111 19.97 12.20 -0.93
N GLY A 112 18.85 12.64 -0.33
CA GLY A 112 18.73 13.96 0.27
C GLY A 112 19.41 14.04 1.64
N PHE A 113 19.86 15.23 2.02
CA PHE A 113 20.36 15.52 3.35
C PHE A 113 19.87 16.89 3.80
N ARG A 114 19.32 16.96 5.02
CA ARG A 114 18.87 18.19 5.64
C ARG A 114 19.25 18.20 7.12
N GLU A 115 19.91 19.24 7.54
CA GLU A 115 20.11 19.53 8.97
C GLU A 115 18.90 20.29 9.51
N LEU A 116 18.29 19.76 10.56
CA LEU A 116 17.08 20.35 11.13
C LEU A 116 17.48 21.44 12.14
N SER A 117 16.79 22.55 12.09
CA SER A 117 16.82 23.55 13.16
C SER A 117 16.24 22.97 14.45
N SER A 118 16.57 23.57 15.60
CA SER A 118 16.03 23.13 16.90
C SER A 118 14.49 23.16 16.95
N ALA A 119 13.84 24.00 16.15
CA ALA A 119 12.39 24.06 16.04
C ALA A 119 11.82 22.88 15.25
N GLU A 120 12.44 22.53 14.11
CA GLU A 120 12.04 21.43 13.22
C GLU A 120 12.35 20.06 13.81
N ALA A 121 13.36 19.95 14.66
CA ALA A 121 13.77 18.71 15.32
C ALA A 121 12.80 18.22 16.40
N ARG A 122 11.83 19.06 16.81
CA ARG A 122 10.80 18.67 17.78
C ARG A 122 9.86 17.63 17.17
N PRO A 123 9.39 16.64 17.96
CA PRO A 123 8.52 15.57 17.45
C PRO A 123 7.27 16.10 16.73
N GLU A 124 6.68 17.20 17.23
CA GLU A 124 5.45 17.79 16.68
C GLU A 124 5.70 18.46 15.31
N ALA A 125 6.87 19.09 15.14
CA ALA A 125 7.23 19.78 13.89
C ALA A 125 7.75 18.78 12.82
N LEU A 126 8.43 17.73 13.24
CA LEU A 126 9.04 16.74 12.34
C LEU A 126 8.02 16.13 11.37
N GLY A 127 6.81 15.84 11.87
CA GLY A 127 5.73 15.30 11.04
C GLY A 127 5.38 16.21 9.87
N GLU A 128 5.32 17.51 10.08
CA GLU A 128 5.02 18.49 9.01
C GLU A 128 6.21 18.64 8.04
N VAL A 129 7.45 18.68 8.55
CA VAL A 129 8.66 18.71 7.71
C VAL A 129 8.68 17.53 6.73
N MET A 130 8.35 16.33 7.20
CA MET A 130 8.30 15.14 6.34
C MET A 130 7.13 15.17 5.36
N LYS A 131 5.96 15.69 5.75
CA LYS A 131 4.79 15.81 4.87
C LYS A 131 5.06 16.69 3.67
N GLU A 132 5.84 17.75 3.81
CA GLU A 132 6.27 18.60 2.68
C GLU A 132 6.95 17.77 1.59
N THR A 133 7.94 16.93 1.99
CA THR A 133 8.65 16.04 1.07
C THR A 133 7.73 14.94 0.51
N TYR A 134 6.85 14.38 1.33
CA TYR A 134 5.97 13.28 0.93
C TYR A 134 4.90 13.69 -0.09
N ARG A 135 4.48 14.96 -0.07
CA ARG A 135 3.49 15.51 -1.01
C ARG A 135 4.06 15.92 -2.35
N LEU A 136 5.38 15.99 -2.50
CA LEU A 136 5.98 16.32 -3.78
C LEU A 136 5.65 15.23 -4.82
N PRO A 137 5.05 15.57 -5.97
CA PRO A 137 4.73 14.57 -7.00
C PRO A 137 5.99 13.94 -7.57
N PHE A 138 5.88 12.71 -8.05
CA PHE A 138 6.95 12.04 -8.80
C PHE A 138 6.82 12.33 -10.30
N ASP A 139 7.94 12.56 -10.98
CA ASP A 139 8.00 12.51 -12.43
C ASP A 139 8.06 11.04 -12.89
N LEU A 140 6.92 10.53 -13.32
CA LEU A 140 6.77 9.13 -13.69
C LEU A 140 7.62 8.75 -14.92
N MET A 141 7.94 9.72 -15.79
CA MET A 141 8.71 9.49 -17.01
C MET A 141 10.22 9.46 -16.76
N ARG A 142 10.69 10.31 -15.84
CA ARG A 142 12.12 10.46 -15.57
C ARG A 142 12.57 9.58 -14.40
N GLY A 143 11.70 9.41 -13.40
CA GLY A 143 12.11 8.81 -12.13
C GLY A 143 13.21 9.62 -11.42
N PRO A 144 13.82 9.09 -10.36
CA PRO A 144 13.43 7.86 -9.68
C PRO A 144 12.06 7.99 -9.01
N LEU A 145 11.35 6.88 -8.85
CA LEU A 145 10.02 6.84 -8.23
C LEU A 145 10.10 6.58 -6.73
N TYR A 146 11.18 6.98 -6.14
CA TYR A 146 11.41 6.98 -4.69
C TYR A 146 12.22 8.22 -4.31
N ARG A 147 12.06 8.64 -3.07
CA ARG A 147 12.90 9.65 -2.39
C ARG A 147 13.33 9.09 -1.06
N VAL A 148 14.59 9.32 -0.72
CA VAL A 148 15.14 9.03 0.61
C VAL A 148 15.92 10.24 1.04
N GLU A 149 15.68 10.70 2.27
CA GLU A 149 16.31 11.88 2.85
C GLU A 149 16.78 11.60 4.27
N VAL A 150 18.01 11.95 4.58
CA VAL A 150 18.54 11.95 5.94
C VAL A 150 18.25 13.30 6.58
N LEU A 151 17.42 13.30 7.59
CA LEU A 151 17.12 14.45 8.44
C LEU A 151 17.94 14.34 9.72
N ARG A 152 18.90 15.26 9.91
CA ARG A 152 19.80 15.24 11.06
C ARG A 152 19.27 16.14 12.17
N ARG A 153 18.94 15.56 13.31
CA ARG A 153 18.57 16.28 14.54
C ARG A 153 19.80 16.64 15.39
N SER A 154 20.77 15.73 15.44
CA SER A 154 22.05 15.91 16.13
C SER A 154 23.10 14.93 15.60
N ALA A 155 24.31 14.97 16.14
CA ALA A 155 25.39 14.04 15.73
C ALA A 155 25.06 12.55 15.94
N LYS A 156 24.10 12.21 16.81
CA LYS A 156 23.70 10.83 17.13
C LYS A 156 22.19 10.60 17.03
N ASP A 157 21.46 11.53 16.41
CA ASP A 157 20.01 11.44 16.26
C ASP A 157 19.62 11.85 14.84
N HIS A 158 19.12 10.89 14.07
CA HIS A 158 18.77 11.06 12.67
C HIS A 158 17.42 10.46 12.38
N VAL A 159 16.79 10.93 11.31
CA VAL A 159 15.61 10.32 10.72
C VAL A 159 15.90 10.06 9.26
N LEU A 160 15.69 8.83 8.83
CA LEU A 160 15.72 8.47 7.42
C LEU A 160 14.28 8.48 6.91
N ALA A 161 13.87 9.59 6.30
CA ALA A 161 12.55 9.72 5.68
C ALA A 161 12.57 9.12 4.28
N PHE A 162 11.50 8.40 3.91
CA PHE A 162 11.38 7.84 2.56
C PHE A 162 9.95 7.97 2.02
N SER A 163 9.86 8.11 0.72
CA SER A 163 8.63 8.10 -0.05
C SER A 163 8.84 7.26 -1.30
N ILE A 164 7.94 6.33 -1.58
CA ILE A 164 8.01 5.42 -2.73
C ILE A 164 6.67 5.45 -3.44
N HIS A 165 6.67 5.60 -4.77
CA HIS A 165 5.45 5.59 -5.55
C HIS A 165 4.84 4.18 -5.61
N HIS A 166 3.52 4.08 -5.47
CA HIS A 166 2.80 2.80 -5.44
C HIS A 166 2.99 1.96 -6.73
N ALA A 167 3.28 2.61 -7.87
CA ALA A 167 3.57 1.90 -9.12
C ALA A 167 4.81 0.97 -9.05
N ILE A 168 5.68 1.15 -8.06
CA ILE A 168 6.90 0.34 -7.87
C ILE A 168 6.98 -0.35 -6.51
N ALA A 169 5.98 -0.21 -5.65
CA ALA A 169 5.96 -0.79 -4.32
C ALA A 169 4.54 -1.01 -3.81
N ASP A 170 4.39 -1.96 -2.89
CA ASP A 170 3.23 -2.20 -2.04
C ASP A 170 3.64 -2.27 -0.57
N GLY A 171 2.70 -2.55 0.33
CA GLY A 171 2.99 -2.66 1.76
C GLY A 171 4.05 -3.72 2.10
N TRP A 172 4.03 -4.87 1.41
CA TRP A 172 5.06 -5.91 1.55
C TRP A 172 6.45 -5.42 1.12
N SER A 173 6.49 -4.66 0.03
CA SER A 173 7.76 -4.10 -0.50
C SER A 173 8.47 -3.20 0.49
N LEU A 174 7.75 -2.56 1.42
CA LEU A 174 8.39 -1.77 2.48
C LEU A 174 9.18 -2.65 3.45
N GLY A 175 8.62 -3.79 3.83
CA GLY A 175 9.36 -4.78 4.64
C GLY A 175 10.63 -5.23 3.94
N VAL A 176 10.55 -5.53 2.64
CA VAL A 176 11.72 -5.89 1.82
C VAL A 176 12.72 -4.74 1.74
N PHE A 177 12.25 -3.51 1.50
CA PHE A 177 13.12 -2.32 1.43
C PHE A 177 13.90 -2.11 2.73
N VAL A 178 13.21 -2.17 3.87
CA VAL A 178 13.85 -1.98 5.18
C VAL A 178 14.83 -3.11 5.50
N GLN A 179 14.46 -4.35 5.23
CA GLN A 179 15.34 -5.51 5.43
C GLN A 179 16.61 -5.43 4.56
N ASP A 180 16.44 -5.10 3.28
CA ASP A 180 17.57 -4.94 2.35
C ASP A 180 18.47 -3.78 2.78
N LEU A 181 17.87 -2.66 3.20
CA LEU A 181 18.61 -1.48 3.67
C LEU A 181 19.44 -1.80 4.92
N CYS A 182 18.84 -2.45 5.92
CA CYS A 182 19.54 -2.86 7.13
C CYS A 182 20.69 -3.81 6.82
N THR A 183 20.44 -4.82 5.98
CA THR A 183 21.47 -5.78 5.55
C THR A 183 22.60 -5.08 4.81
N ALA A 184 22.26 -4.21 3.85
CA ALA A 184 23.23 -3.44 3.07
C ALA A 184 24.07 -2.50 3.93
N TYR A 185 23.46 -1.88 4.94
CA TYR A 185 24.14 -1.00 5.87
C TYR A 185 25.12 -1.77 6.75
N VAL A 186 24.71 -2.90 7.35
CA VAL A 186 25.57 -3.77 8.15
C VAL A 186 26.75 -4.29 7.35
N MET A 187 26.52 -4.69 6.08
CA MET A 187 27.60 -5.07 5.16
C MET A 187 28.60 -3.92 4.94
N GLY A 188 28.12 -2.68 4.88
CA GLY A 188 28.99 -1.49 4.76
C GLY A 188 29.84 -1.23 6.00
N LEU A 189 29.25 -1.36 7.20
CA LEU A 189 29.97 -1.21 8.48
C LEU A 189 31.01 -2.31 8.71
N SER A 190 30.73 -3.50 8.22
CA SER A 190 31.58 -4.68 8.37
C SER A 190 32.90 -4.55 7.65
N GLY A 191 33.13 -3.41 6.95
CA GLY A 191 34.34 -3.15 6.19
C GLY A 191 35.44 -4.17 6.48
N LEU A 192 35.51 -5.23 5.68
CA LEU A 192 36.55 -6.26 5.62
C LEU A 192 36.81 -7.15 6.85
N ARG A 193 36.42 -6.82 8.06
CA ARG A 193 36.80 -7.59 9.25
C ARG A 193 35.71 -8.46 9.91
N LYS A 194 34.45 -8.35 9.53
CA LYS A 194 33.36 -9.02 10.26
C LYS A 194 32.30 -9.75 9.42
N ALA A 195 32.43 -9.83 8.11
CA ALA A 195 31.57 -10.70 7.29
C ALA A 195 31.68 -12.18 7.73
N VAL A 196 32.77 -12.55 8.39
CA VAL A 196 33.00 -13.89 8.95
C VAL A 196 32.17 -14.16 10.20
N ALA A 197 31.74 -13.16 10.95
CA ALA A 197 31.07 -13.34 12.25
C ALA A 197 29.55 -13.55 12.15
N VAL A 198 28.92 -13.28 11.00
CA VAL A 198 27.46 -13.35 10.83
C VAL A 198 27.05 -14.42 9.80
N GLY A 199 27.97 -15.30 9.39
CA GLY A 199 27.63 -16.44 8.51
C GLY A 199 27.26 -16.06 7.06
N VAL A 200 27.47 -14.81 6.63
CA VAL A 200 27.32 -14.41 5.24
C VAL A 200 28.60 -14.74 4.49
N MET A 201 28.66 -15.95 3.96
CA MET A 201 29.79 -16.41 3.13
C MET A 201 29.76 -15.70 1.78
N GLY A 202 30.78 -14.93 1.50
CA GLY A 202 31.11 -14.35 0.21
C GLY A 202 31.52 -12.89 0.32
N LEU A 203 32.71 -12.58 -0.15
CA LEU A 203 33.27 -11.21 -0.24
C LEU A 203 32.56 -10.34 -1.30
N SER A 204 31.24 -10.56 -1.54
CA SER A 204 30.45 -9.76 -2.47
C SER A 204 30.14 -8.40 -1.85
N ASN A 205 30.48 -7.35 -2.54
CA ASN A 205 30.15 -5.97 -2.14
C ASN A 205 28.70 -5.61 -2.45
N SER A 206 27.91 -6.58 -2.93
CA SER A 206 26.50 -6.46 -3.34
C SER A 206 25.61 -7.40 -2.53
N LEU A 207 24.35 -7.01 -2.33
CA LEU A 207 23.31 -7.91 -1.82
C LEU A 207 23.13 -9.10 -2.77
N PRO A 208 22.75 -10.29 -2.27
CA PRO A 208 22.42 -11.43 -3.13
C PRO A 208 21.28 -11.05 -4.10
N PRO A 209 21.27 -11.58 -5.33
CA PRO A 209 20.17 -11.32 -6.26
C PRO A 209 18.84 -11.81 -5.70
N VAL A 210 17.74 -11.20 -6.13
CA VAL A 210 16.40 -11.69 -5.79
C VAL A 210 16.14 -13.02 -6.51
N PRO A 211 15.41 -13.96 -5.88
CA PRO A 211 15.09 -15.24 -6.51
C PRO A 211 14.26 -15.13 -7.80
N GLN A 212 13.43 -14.09 -7.90
CA GLN A 212 12.64 -13.75 -9.07
C GLN A 212 12.57 -12.23 -9.20
N THR A 213 12.89 -11.68 -10.36
CA THR A 213 12.76 -10.23 -10.58
C THR A 213 11.29 -9.84 -10.75
N TYR A 214 10.99 -8.54 -10.57
CA TYR A 214 9.63 -8.04 -10.80
C TYR A 214 9.21 -8.22 -12.26
N SER A 215 10.12 -8.02 -13.22
CA SER A 215 9.82 -8.20 -14.63
C SER A 215 9.57 -9.66 -15.01
N ASP A 216 10.24 -10.63 -14.38
CA ASP A 216 9.95 -12.05 -14.60
C ASP A 216 8.56 -12.41 -14.07
N TRP A 217 8.18 -11.83 -12.93
CA TRP A 217 6.82 -12.00 -12.40
C TRP A 217 5.78 -11.39 -13.34
N VAL A 218 5.99 -10.17 -13.86
CA VAL A 218 5.09 -9.52 -14.83
C VAL A 218 4.92 -10.37 -16.09
N ALA A 219 6.00 -10.97 -16.58
CA ALA A 219 5.94 -11.88 -17.73
C ALA A 219 5.10 -13.13 -17.43
N ALA A 220 5.33 -13.75 -16.26
CA ALA A 220 4.57 -14.92 -15.80
C ALA A 220 3.09 -14.62 -15.55
N GLU A 221 2.79 -13.45 -14.97
CA GLU A 221 1.42 -12.97 -14.74
C GLU A 221 0.64 -12.86 -16.05
N ARG A 222 1.25 -12.32 -17.10
CA ARG A 222 0.62 -12.18 -18.41
C ARG A 222 0.33 -13.51 -19.10
N VAL A 223 1.15 -14.51 -18.87
CA VAL A 223 0.88 -15.88 -19.37
C VAL A 223 -0.27 -16.51 -18.60
N PHE A 224 -0.32 -16.30 -17.29
CA PHE A 224 -1.37 -16.84 -16.42
C PHE A 224 -2.75 -16.22 -16.72
N TRP A 225 -2.82 -14.90 -16.86
CA TRP A 225 -4.07 -14.17 -17.14
C TRP A 225 -4.40 -14.19 -18.64
N ASN A 226 -4.56 -15.39 -19.19
CA ASN A 226 -5.06 -15.56 -20.55
C ASN A 226 -6.59 -15.39 -20.62
N PRO A 227 -7.19 -15.21 -21.82
CA PRO A 227 -8.62 -14.98 -21.97
C PRO A 227 -9.51 -16.05 -21.33
N ALA A 228 -9.09 -17.32 -21.34
CA ALA A 228 -9.88 -18.40 -20.73
C ALA A 228 -9.94 -18.30 -19.20
N GLU A 229 -8.79 -18.01 -18.55
CA GLU A 229 -8.74 -17.84 -17.09
C GLU A 229 -9.49 -16.58 -16.65
N LEU A 230 -9.36 -15.47 -17.40
CA LEU A 230 -10.12 -14.25 -17.13
C LEU A 230 -11.64 -14.49 -17.26
N SER A 231 -12.09 -15.19 -18.33
CA SER A 231 -13.52 -15.51 -18.52
C SER A 231 -14.05 -16.39 -17.40
N ARG A 232 -13.32 -17.42 -17.00
CA ARG A 232 -13.73 -18.34 -15.93
C ARG A 232 -13.95 -17.59 -14.59
N ARG A 233 -13.05 -16.66 -14.26
CA ARG A 233 -13.18 -15.87 -13.04
C ARG A 233 -14.25 -14.78 -13.16
N ALA A 234 -14.40 -14.20 -14.33
CA ALA A 234 -15.47 -13.23 -14.59
C ALA A 234 -16.87 -13.83 -14.35
N ASP A 235 -17.11 -15.10 -14.70
CA ASP A 235 -18.38 -15.75 -14.45
C ASP A 235 -18.70 -15.90 -12.95
N PHE A 236 -17.71 -16.24 -12.14
CA PHE A 236 -17.84 -16.23 -10.69
C PHE A 236 -18.24 -14.84 -10.18
N TRP A 237 -17.54 -13.79 -10.61
CA TRP A 237 -17.79 -12.44 -10.14
C TRP A 237 -19.14 -11.88 -10.60
N ARG A 238 -19.58 -12.18 -11.81
CA ARG A 238 -20.94 -11.82 -12.27
C ARG A 238 -22.02 -12.38 -11.33
N SER A 239 -21.84 -13.64 -10.91
CA SER A 239 -22.77 -14.26 -9.95
C SER A 239 -22.64 -13.64 -8.55
N GLN A 240 -21.40 -13.50 -8.05
CA GLN A 240 -21.13 -13.06 -6.67
C GLN A 240 -21.58 -11.61 -6.41
N LEU A 241 -21.46 -10.73 -7.40
CA LEU A 241 -21.79 -9.32 -7.28
C LEU A 241 -23.09 -8.92 -7.98
N ALA A 242 -23.88 -9.90 -8.49
CA ALA A 242 -25.17 -9.63 -9.12
C ALA A 242 -26.09 -8.87 -8.16
N GLY A 243 -26.61 -7.72 -8.61
CA GLY A 243 -27.53 -6.88 -7.82
C GLY A 243 -26.89 -6.19 -6.62
N SER A 244 -25.55 -6.23 -6.46
CA SER A 244 -24.89 -5.42 -5.42
C SER A 244 -25.00 -3.93 -5.71
N SER A 245 -25.11 -3.12 -4.67
CA SER A 245 -25.14 -1.67 -4.77
C SER A 245 -24.01 -1.02 -3.95
N ARG A 246 -23.60 0.17 -4.36
CA ARG A 246 -22.67 0.98 -3.56
C ARG A 246 -23.34 1.48 -2.28
N LEU A 247 -22.54 1.70 -1.25
CA LEU A 247 -23.03 2.23 0.02
C LEU A 247 -23.45 3.70 -0.09
N TRP A 248 -22.78 4.47 -0.96
CA TRP A 248 -23.01 5.91 -1.16
C TRP A 248 -23.20 6.22 -2.64
N SER A 249 -24.29 5.73 -3.25
CA SER A 249 -24.58 5.91 -4.67
C SER A 249 -24.86 7.37 -5.07
N ASP A 250 -25.25 8.21 -4.11
CA ASP A 250 -25.77 9.56 -4.38
C ASP A 250 -24.74 10.68 -4.16
N SER A 251 -23.51 10.36 -3.78
CA SER A 251 -22.43 11.35 -3.68
C SER A 251 -21.88 11.67 -5.06
N SER A 252 -22.73 12.21 -5.94
CA SER A 252 -22.40 12.75 -7.26
C SER A 252 -21.61 14.08 -7.20
N GLY A 253 -20.81 14.25 -6.17
CA GLY A 253 -19.78 15.26 -6.14
C GLY A 253 -18.60 14.78 -6.98
N THR A 254 -18.62 15.05 -8.28
CA THR A 254 -17.46 15.00 -9.18
C THR A 254 -16.40 16.01 -8.72
N SER A 255 -15.87 15.80 -7.52
CA SER A 255 -14.69 16.55 -7.08
C SER A 255 -13.45 15.91 -7.71
N THR A 256 -13.00 16.48 -8.80
CA THR A 256 -11.68 16.17 -9.40
C THR A 256 -10.52 16.56 -8.47
N THR A 257 -10.80 17.19 -7.35
CA THR A 257 -9.83 17.52 -6.32
C THR A 257 -9.81 16.42 -5.27
N VAL A 258 -8.64 15.84 -5.05
CA VAL A 258 -8.41 14.87 -3.98
C VAL A 258 -8.72 15.55 -2.65
N ALA A 259 -9.83 15.15 -2.02
CA ALA A 259 -10.18 15.69 -0.72
C ALA A 259 -9.14 15.28 0.33
N PRO A 260 -8.83 16.15 1.30
CA PRO A 260 -7.94 15.81 2.40
C PRO A 260 -8.42 14.55 3.12
N LEU A 261 -7.48 13.66 3.41
CA LEU A 261 -7.70 12.49 4.22
C LEU A 261 -7.56 12.85 5.69
N GLN A 262 -8.54 12.46 6.49
CA GLN A 262 -8.38 12.40 7.92
C GLN A 262 -8.00 10.99 8.37
N ARG A 263 -7.14 10.93 9.39
CA ARG A 263 -6.71 9.70 10.06
C ARG A 263 -7.11 9.77 11.52
N TRP A 264 -7.77 8.73 11.99
CA TRP A 264 -8.07 8.56 13.40
C TRP A 264 -7.68 7.16 13.85
N VAL A 265 -7.15 7.03 15.06
CA VAL A 265 -6.65 5.76 15.61
C VAL A 265 -7.47 5.36 16.81
N SER A 266 -7.81 4.09 16.88
CA SER A 266 -8.49 3.44 17.98
C SER A 266 -7.83 2.07 18.23
N GLU A 267 -8.18 1.40 19.32
CA GLU A 267 -7.58 0.14 19.70
C GLU A 267 -8.63 -0.89 20.08
N VAL A 268 -8.35 -2.17 19.80
CA VAL A 268 -9.05 -3.31 20.39
C VAL A 268 -8.14 -3.86 21.50
N PRO A 269 -8.58 -3.83 22.76
CA PRO A 269 -7.76 -4.29 23.88
C PRO A 269 -7.38 -5.78 23.76
N ALA A 270 -6.25 -6.16 24.34
CA ALA A 270 -5.72 -7.53 24.29
C ALA A 270 -6.71 -8.62 24.74
N ASN A 271 -7.48 -8.35 25.79
CA ASN A 271 -8.49 -9.28 26.28
C ASN A 271 -9.63 -9.51 25.26
N LEU A 272 -10.09 -8.45 24.59
CA LEU A 272 -11.12 -8.55 23.56
C LEU A 272 -10.54 -9.20 22.29
N THR A 273 -9.32 -8.85 21.91
CA THR A 273 -8.61 -9.47 20.76
C THR A 273 -8.49 -10.98 20.94
N ARG A 274 -8.09 -11.46 22.13
CA ARG A 274 -8.04 -12.89 22.44
C ARG A 274 -9.42 -13.54 22.34
N ALA A 275 -10.44 -12.92 22.92
CA ALA A 275 -11.80 -13.45 22.86
C ALA A 275 -12.32 -13.57 21.40
N VAL A 276 -12.04 -12.60 20.54
CA VAL A 276 -12.39 -12.66 19.11
C VAL A 276 -11.62 -13.79 18.39
N ARG A 277 -10.34 -13.97 18.71
CA ARG A 277 -9.55 -15.10 18.18
C ARG A 277 -10.15 -16.45 18.60
N ASP A 278 -10.59 -16.56 19.86
CA ASP A 278 -11.23 -17.79 20.37
C ASP A 278 -12.57 -18.07 19.68
N VAL A 279 -13.36 -17.03 19.38
CA VAL A 279 -14.61 -17.17 18.59
C VAL A 279 -14.27 -17.68 17.18
N ALA A 280 -13.31 -17.06 16.50
CA ALA A 280 -12.88 -17.48 15.17
C ALA A 280 -12.37 -18.93 15.16
N LEU A 281 -11.55 -19.31 16.13
CA LEU A 281 -10.98 -20.66 16.26
C LEU A 281 -12.08 -21.71 16.47
N ARG A 282 -13.03 -21.46 17.40
CA ARG A 282 -14.17 -22.36 17.64
C ARG A 282 -15.05 -22.54 16.40
N ALA A 283 -15.18 -21.51 15.58
CA ALA A 283 -15.92 -21.58 14.32
C ALA A 283 -15.07 -22.12 13.14
N SER A 284 -13.83 -22.57 13.38
CA SER A 284 -12.89 -23.02 12.33
C SER A 284 -12.69 -21.95 11.23
N THR A 285 -12.64 -20.68 11.61
CA THR A 285 -12.44 -19.52 10.73
C THR A 285 -11.18 -18.75 11.12
N THR A 286 -10.97 -17.58 10.55
CA THR A 286 -9.79 -16.74 10.81
C THR A 286 -10.15 -15.46 11.57
N LEU A 287 -9.17 -14.86 12.25
CA LEU A 287 -9.33 -13.53 12.86
C LEU A 287 -9.81 -12.52 11.82
N PHE A 288 -9.24 -12.54 10.61
CA PHE A 288 -9.68 -11.68 9.51
C PHE A 288 -11.18 -11.80 9.25
N THR A 289 -11.69 -13.03 9.15
CA THR A 289 -13.11 -13.28 8.85
C THR A 289 -14.00 -12.80 9.99
N ALA A 290 -13.60 -13.03 11.24
CA ALA A 290 -14.37 -12.59 12.41
C ALA A 290 -14.45 -11.04 12.48
N LEU A 291 -13.32 -10.36 12.26
CA LEU A 291 -13.26 -8.91 12.20
C LEU A 291 -14.06 -8.36 11.01
N LEU A 292 -13.96 -8.97 9.83
CA LEU A 292 -14.73 -8.59 8.64
C LEU A 292 -16.24 -8.73 8.88
N THR A 293 -16.68 -9.86 9.48
CA THR A 293 -18.09 -10.09 9.80
C THR A 293 -18.62 -9.02 10.74
N ALA A 294 -17.88 -8.72 11.81
CA ALA A 294 -18.26 -7.66 12.75
C ALA A 294 -18.26 -6.27 12.10
N PHE A 295 -17.31 -6.00 11.21
CA PHE A 295 -17.23 -4.74 10.47
C PHE A 295 -18.42 -4.55 9.51
N GLN A 296 -18.80 -5.59 8.78
CA GLN A 296 -19.97 -5.57 7.89
C GLN A 296 -21.27 -5.35 8.69
N LEU A 297 -21.42 -5.96 9.88
CA LEU A 297 -22.55 -5.71 10.76
C LEU A 297 -22.59 -4.27 11.28
N ALA A 298 -21.45 -3.71 11.68
CA ALA A 298 -21.36 -2.32 12.12
C ALA A 298 -21.68 -1.35 10.98
N LEU A 299 -21.19 -1.60 9.77
CA LEU A 299 -21.53 -0.82 8.57
C LEU A 299 -23.02 -0.90 8.23
N SER A 300 -23.63 -2.10 8.32
CA SER A 300 -25.06 -2.28 8.05
C SER A 300 -25.90 -1.44 9.02
N LYS A 301 -25.60 -1.50 10.30
CA LYS A 301 -26.27 -0.67 11.31
C LYS A 301 -26.07 0.82 11.04
N TRP A 302 -24.84 1.24 10.77
CA TRP A 302 -24.47 2.64 10.59
C TRP A 302 -25.06 3.25 9.32
N THR A 303 -25.15 2.47 8.23
CA THR A 303 -25.69 2.93 6.93
C THR A 303 -27.18 2.64 6.74
N GLY A 304 -27.76 1.73 7.54
CA GLY A 304 -29.12 1.20 7.34
C GLY A 304 -29.25 0.29 6.11
N LYS A 305 -28.15 -0.19 5.52
CA LYS A 305 -28.14 -1.07 4.34
C LYS A 305 -27.76 -2.49 4.75
N ASP A 306 -28.39 -3.48 4.14
CA ASP A 306 -28.15 -4.90 4.43
C ASP A 306 -27.23 -5.58 3.42
N ASP A 307 -26.87 -4.91 2.32
CA ASP A 307 -25.93 -5.38 1.31
C ASP A 307 -24.64 -4.57 1.42
N ILE A 308 -23.62 -5.15 2.04
CA ILE A 308 -22.37 -4.48 2.38
C ILE A 308 -21.24 -5.03 1.52
N LEU A 309 -20.69 -4.20 0.66
CA LEU A 309 -19.55 -4.53 -0.19
C LEU A 309 -18.30 -3.75 0.24
N VAL A 310 -17.25 -4.46 0.58
CA VAL A 310 -15.96 -3.88 0.98
C VAL A 310 -14.85 -4.40 0.09
N GLY A 311 -13.87 -3.56 -0.22
CA GLY A 311 -12.64 -3.96 -0.90
C GLY A 311 -11.57 -4.34 0.11
N THR A 312 -10.91 -5.50 -0.12
CA THR A 312 -9.80 -5.94 0.72
C THR A 312 -8.53 -6.12 -0.10
N PRO A 313 -7.36 -5.64 0.36
CA PRO A 313 -6.11 -5.86 -0.36
C PRO A 313 -5.66 -7.31 -0.23
N VAL A 314 -5.05 -7.83 -1.30
CA VAL A 314 -4.37 -9.12 -1.33
C VAL A 314 -2.94 -8.93 -1.80
N ALA A 315 -2.00 -9.61 -1.14
CA ALA A 315 -0.58 -9.40 -1.41
C ALA A 315 -0.09 -9.98 -2.75
N ASN A 316 -0.80 -10.94 -3.33
CA ASN A 316 -0.45 -11.68 -4.57
C ASN A 316 0.98 -12.27 -4.57
N ARG A 317 1.51 -12.61 -3.38
CA ARG A 317 2.85 -13.19 -3.21
C ARG A 317 2.79 -14.66 -2.81
N ASN A 318 2.03 -15.44 -3.58
CA ASN A 318 1.78 -16.85 -3.33
C ASN A 318 3.03 -17.72 -3.56
N LYS A 319 4.00 -17.25 -4.33
CA LYS A 319 5.28 -17.92 -4.58
C LYS A 319 6.34 -17.36 -3.63
N GLU A 320 7.09 -18.25 -3.00
CA GLU A 320 8.19 -17.86 -2.11
C GLU A 320 9.25 -17.00 -2.83
N SER A 321 9.48 -17.27 -4.13
CA SER A 321 10.40 -16.49 -4.97
C SER A 321 10.08 -14.99 -5.05
N THR A 322 8.81 -14.58 -4.83
CA THR A 322 8.39 -13.18 -4.87
C THR A 322 8.55 -12.46 -3.54
N ARG A 323 8.79 -13.19 -2.43
CA ARG A 323 8.79 -12.60 -1.08
C ARG A 323 9.94 -11.62 -0.83
N GLN A 324 11.05 -11.76 -1.55
CA GLN A 324 12.22 -10.87 -1.45
C GLN A 324 12.29 -9.80 -2.54
N THR A 325 11.26 -9.68 -3.37
CA THR A 325 11.23 -8.77 -4.50
C THR A 325 10.33 -7.59 -4.18
N MET A 326 10.84 -6.37 -4.35
CA MET A 326 10.00 -5.17 -4.34
C MET A 326 9.19 -5.08 -5.63
N GLY A 327 8.00 -4.49 -5.56
CA GLY A 327 7.12 -4.28 -6.69
C GLY A 327 5.68 -3.99 -6.27
N TYR A 328 4.84 -3.59 -7.18
CA TYR A 328 3.41 -3.47 -6.96
C TYR A 328 2.72 -4.77 -7.36
N PHE A 329 2.63 -5.71 -6.42
CA PHE A 329 1.99 -7.01 -6.57
C PHE A 329 0.54 -6.99 -6.07
N ALA A 330 0.25 -6.13 -5.09
CA ALA A 330 -1.02 -6.12 -4.40
C ALA A 330 -2.18 -5.89 -5.38
N GLY A 331 -3.25 -6.64 -5.18
CA GLY A 331 -4.53 -6.45 -5.84
C GLY A 331 -5.62 -6.15 -4.82
N THR A 332 -6.84 -5.98 -5.29
CA THR A 332 -8.01 -5.75 -4.45
C THR A 332 -9.08 -6.76 -4.77
N VAL A 333 -9.70 -7.34 -3.74
CA VAL A 333 -10.79 -8.32 -3.85
C VAL A 333 -12.03 -7.76 -3.17
N PRO A 334 -13.16 -7.66 -3.86
CA PRO A 334 -14.44 -7.30 -3.24
C PRO A 334 -14.96 -8.44 -2.35
N LEU A 335 -15.43 -8.11 -1.16
CA LEU A 335 -16.05 -9.05 -0.21
C LEU A 335 -17.44 -8.57 0.14
N ARG A 336 -18.46 -9.28 -0.36
CA ARG A 336 -19.86 -8.97 -0.17
C ARG A 336 -20.42 -9.69 1.04
N GLY A 337 -21.11 -8.95 1.93
CA GLY A 337 -21.88 -9.47 3.05
C GLY A 337 -23.33 -9.05 2.92
N GLN A 338 -24.24 -10.00 2.72
CA GLN A 338 -25.69 -9.76 2.75
C GLN A 338 -26.19 -10.03 4.16
N ILE A 339 -26.67 -8.99 4.84
CA ILE A 339 -27.04 -9.03 6.26
C ILE A 339 -28.49 -9.50 6.39
N ASP A 340 -28.67 -10.71 6.92
CA ASP A 340 -29.99 -11.20 7.37
C ASP A 340 -30.10 -10.97 8.90
N PRO A 341 -31.02 -10.11 9.36
CA PRO A 341 -31.19 -9.84 10.79
C PRO A 341 -31.57 -11.07 11.63
N ALA A 342 -32.13 -12.11 11.00
CA ALA A 342 -32.55 -13.35 11.68
C ALA A 342 -31.40 -14.33 11.91
N GLN A 343 -30.31 -14.24 11.14
CA GLN A 343 -29.15 -15.11 11.29
C GLN A 343 -28.38 -14.83 12.58
N THR A 344 -27.83 -15.89 13.17
CA THR A 344 -26.87 -15.76 14.28
C THR A 344 -25.52 -15.25 13.76
N PHE A 345 -24.66 -14.75 14.68
CA PHE A 345 -23.31 -14.39 14.30
C PHE A 345 -22.51 -15.61 13.84
N SER A 346 -22.65 -16.75 14.50
CA SER A 346 -21.97 -18.00 14.12
C SER A 346 -22.29 -18.44 12.70
N ASP A 347 -23.58 -18.44 12.31
CA ASP A 347 -24.00 -18.79 10.95
C ASP A 347 -23.42 -17.80 9.93
N ARG A 348 -23.47 -16.52 10.24
CA ARG A 348 -22.93 -15.45 9.40
C ARG A 348 -21.43 -15.55 9.24
N LEU A 349 -20.69 -15.81 10.33
CA LEU A 349 -19.26 -15.97 10.32
C LEU A 349 -18.84 -17.09 9.36
N GLY A 350 -19.55 -18.22 9.39
CA GLY A 350 -19.35 -19.32 8.45
C GLY A 350 -19.61 -18.91 6.99
N ALA A 351 -20.72 -18.19 6.74
CA ALA A 351 -21.06 -17.71 5.40
C ALA A 351 -20.03 -16.68 4.87
N VAL A 352 -19.62 -15.71 5.69
CA VAL A 352 -18.58 -14.72 5.32
C VAL A 352 -17.23 -15.39 5.11
N HIS A 353 -16.90 -16.40 5.92
CA HIS A 353 -15.67 -17.19 5.72
C HIS A 353 -15.67 -17.89 4.36
N LYS A 354 -16.75 -18.58 4.03
CA LYS A 354 -16.91 -19.24 2.73
C LYS A 354 -16.80 -18.23 1.58
N THR A 355 -17.53 -17.11 1.67
CA THR A 355 -17.46 -16.04 0.67
C THR A 355 -16.05 -15.49 0.50
N ALA A 356 -15.32 -15.25 1.61
CA ALA A 356 -13.94 -14.77 1.56
C ALA A 356 -13.00 -15.79 0.88
N VAL A 357 -13.09 -17.07 1.26
CA VAL A 357 -12.28 -18.15 0.64
C VAL A 357 -12.54 -18.24 -0.86
N ASP A 358 -13.82 -18.28 -1.28
CA ASP A 358 -14.21 -18.39 -2.69
C ASP A 358 -13.76 -17.14 -3.47
N SER A 359 -13.89 -15.94 -2.87
CA SER A 359 -13.46 -14.67 -3.47
C SER A 359 -11.96 -14.58 -3.62
N PHE A 360 -11.18 -15.00 -2.62
CA PHE A 360 -9.72 -15.05 -2.71
C PHE A 360 -9.24 -16.08 -3.73
N ALA A 361 -9.88 -17.24 -3.80
CA ALA A 361 -9.58 -18.27 -4.80
C ALA A 361 -9.90 -17.80 -6.23
N SER A 362 -10.90 -16.90 -6.36
CA SER A 362 -11.35 -16.32 -7.63
C SER A 362 -10.79 -14.91 -7.88
N ALA A 363 -9.83 -14.45 -7.05
CA ALA A 363 -9.23 -13.14 -7.23
C ALA A 363 -8.66 -12.99 -8.65
N MET A 364 -8.92 -11.84 -9.27
CA MET A 364 -8.45 -11.48 -10.61
C MET A 364 -7.97 -10.03 -10.63
N PRO A 365 -7.24 -9.61 -11.65
CA PRO A 365 -6.82 -8.22 -11.76
C PRO A 365 -8.00 -7.26 -11.66
N PHE A 366 -7.89 -6.24 -10.80
CA PHE A 366 -9.03 -5.37 -10.47
C PHE A 366 -9.55 -4.58 -11.68
N ALA A 367 -8.67 -4.17 -12.61
CA ALA A 367 -9.08 -3.50 -13.84
C ALA A 367 -9.93 -4.43 -14.73
N GLU A 368 -9.56 -5.71 -14.83
CA GLU A 368 -10.33 -6.72 -15.55
C GLU A 368 -11.66 -7.02 -14.86
N LEU A 369 -11.64 -7.07 -13.51
CA LEU A 369 -12.86 -7.22 -12.72
C LEU A 369 -13.80 -6.03 -12.92
N ALA A 370 -13.30 -4.80 -12.88
CA ALA A 370 -14.10 -3.60 -13.12
C ALA A 370 -14.75 -3.62 -14.53
N ALA A 371 -14.03 -4.07 -15.53
CA ALA A 371 -14.55 -4.20 -16.90
C ALA A 371 -15.70 -5.22 -17.02
N VAL A 372 -15.78 -6.23 -16.13
CA VAL A 372 -16.89 -7.20 -16.10
C VAL A 372 -18.24 -6.54 -15.78
N PHE A 373 -18.22 -5.46 -14.99
CA PHE A 373 -19.43 -4.77 -14.54
C PHE A 373 -19.83 -3.56 -15.39
N GLY A 374 -19.15 -3.37 -16.54
CA GLY A 374 -19.48 -2.35 -17.53
C GLY A 374 -19.25 -0.92 -17.06
N GLU A 375 -19.21 -0.02 -18.00
CA GLU A 375 -19.02 1.43 -17.95
C GLU A 375 -17.78 1.97 -17.24
N PRO A 376 -16.87 2.60 -17.95
CA PRO A 376 -15.84 3.43 -17.36
C PRO A 376 -16.54 4.58 -16.61
N ARG A 377 -16.44 4.57 -15.30
CA ARG A 377 -16.94 5.65 -14.44
C ARG A 377 -16.04 6.88 -14.58
N ALA A 378 -16.57 8.04 -14.22
CA ALA A 378 -15.81 9.26 -14.24
C ALA A 378 -14.53 9.14 -13.39
N PRO A 379 -13.42 9.79 -13.77
CA PRO A 379 -12.24 9.86 -12.95
C PRO A 379 -12.59 10.33 -11.52
N GLY A 380 -12.14 9.61 -10.51
CA GLY A 380 -12.44 9.90 -9.11
C GLY A 380 -13.49 8.99 -8.46
N GLU A 381 -14.14 8.09 -9.21
CA GLU A 381 -15.10 7.12 -8.66
C GLU A 381 -14.50 5.71 -8.57
N HIS A 382 -14.63 5.07 -7.41
CA HIS A 382 -14.40 3.63 -7.30
C HIS A 382 -15.51 2.87 -8.03
N SER A 383 -15.14 1.96 -8.90
CA SER A 383 -16.10 1.30 -9.79
C SER A 383 -16.98 0.25 -9.10
N ILE A 384 -16.54 -0.33 -7.97
CA ILE A 384 -17.21 -1.49 -7.38
C ILE A 384 -17.62 -1.27 -5.91
N PHE A 385 -16.76 -0.66 -5.07
CA PHE A 385 -17.00 -0.47 -3.63
C PHE A 385 -16.50 0.88 -3.14
N ASP A 386 -17.01 1.33 -2.00
CA ASP A 386 -16.69 2.63 -1.39
C ASP A 386 -15.80 2.50 -0.15
N VAL A 387 -15.83 1.32 0.48
CA VAL A 387 -15.15 1.05 1.74
C VAL A 387 -14.02 0.06 1.57
N ARG A 388 -12.87 0.36 2.18
CA ARG A 388 -11.74 -0.55 2.28
C ARG A 388 -11.63 -1.14 3.68
N PHE A 389 -11.41 -2.45 3.75
CA PHE A 389 -11.11 -3.16 4.99
C PHE A 389 -9.84 -3.97 4.84
N ALA A 390 -8.89 -3.80 5.77
CA ALA A 390 -7.61 -4.52 5.71
C ALA A 390 -7.16 -4.98 7.08
N LEU A 391 -6.73 -6.24 7.19
CA LEU A 391 -5.91 -6.72 8.30
C LEU A 391 -4.47 -6.76 7.81
N GLN A 392 -3.64 -5.87 8.36
CA GLN A 392 -2.23 -5.74 8.01
C GLN A 392 -1.43 -6.83 8.74
N ASN A 393 -1.06 -7.85 8.02
CA ASN A 393 -0.25 -8.97 8.51
C ASN A 393 1.05 -9.16 7.72
N HIS A 394 1.46 -8.15 6.97
CA HIS A 394 2.76 -8.19 6.32
C HIS A 394 3.86 -7.94 7.37
N PRO A 395 4.92 -8.75 7.36
CA PRO A 395 5.98 -8.61 8.34
C PRO A 395 6.68 -7.25 8.16
N ILE A 396 6.57 -6.39 9.17
CA ILE A 396 7.46 -5.25 9.31
C ILE A 396 8.69 -5.79 10.04
N PRO A 397 9.86 -5.87 9.39
CA PRO A 397 11.03 -6.39 10.05
C PRO A 397 11.43 -5.49 11.21
N ASP A 398 11.82 -6.08 12.31
CA ASP A 398 12.55 -5.38 13.36
C ASP A 398 13.83 -4.80 12.75
N VAL A 399 14.06 -3.52 12.99
CA VAL A 399 15.26 -2.85 12.50
C VAL A 399 16.37 -3.11 13.51
N ASP A 400 16.97 -4.31 13.46
CA ASP A 400 18.10 -4.67 14.30
C ASP A 400 19.42 -4.39 13.54
N VAL A 401 20.06 -3.29 13.90
CA VAL A 401 21.33 -2.86 13.34
C VAL A 401 22.32 -2.65 14.49
N PRO A 402 23.47 -3.32 14.49
CA PRO A 402 24.46 -3.18 15.56
C PRO A 402 24.86 -1.73 15.79
N ARG A 403 24.81 -1.27 17.04
CA ARG A 403 25.13 0.08 17.52
C ARG A 403 24.14 1.17 17.11
N ILE A 404 23.01 0.81 16.51
CA ILE A 404 21.96 1.72 16.08
C ILE A 404 20.64 1.21 16.63
N ALA A 405 19.96 2.00 17.46
CA ALA A 405 18.56 1.75 17.77
C ALA A 405 17.73 2.40 16.66
N ALA A 406 16.98 1.60 15.93
CA ALA A 406 16.18 2.09 14.82
C ALA A 406 14.72 1.61 14.95
N LYS A 407 13.77 2.50 14.62
CA LYS A 407 12.34 2.23 14.67
C LYS A 407 11.65 2.73 13.41
N LEU A 408 11.00 1.82 12.70
CA LEU A 408 10.20 2.16 11.53
C LEU A 408 8.84 2.74 11.95
N ARG A 409 8.43 3.80 11.29
CA ARG A 409 7.12 4.42 11.40
C ARG A 409 6.54 4.66 10.02
N MET A 410 5.28 4.28 9.83
CA MET A 410 4.53 4.63 8.62
C MET A 410 3.87 6.00 8.78
N GLN A 411 3.75 6.74 7.68
CA GLN A 411 3.13 8.06 7.67
C GLN A 411 2.23 8.23 6.44
N SER A 412 1.10 8.89 6.63
CA SER A 412 0.19 9.24 5.54
C SER A 412 0.63 10.53 4.84
N THR A 413 0.43 10.61 3.54
CA THR A 413 0.53 11.85 2.76
C THR A 413 -0.56 12.87 3.10
N GLY A 414 -1.63 12.42 3.77
CA GLY A 414 -2.83 13.20 4.04
C GLY A 414 -3.82 13.21 2.88
N THR A 415 -3.71 12.28 1.94
CA THR A 415 -4.65 12.07 0.82
C THR A 415 -5.12 10.63 0.78
N ALA A 416 -6.33 10.36 0.27
CA ALA A 416 -6.95 9.04 0.24
C ALA A 416 -7.34 8.60 -1.16
N ARG A 417 -7.21 7.31 -1.41
CA ARG A 417 -7.72 6.64 -2.62
C ARG A 417 -9.16 6.13 -2.46
N PHE A 418 -9.69 6.08 -1.23
CA PHE A 418 -11.02 5.55 -0.88
C PHE A 418 -11.76 6.55 -0.02
N ASP A 419 -13.09 6.45 0.00
CA ASP A 419 -13.94 7.32 0.81
C ASP A 419 -13.80 7.00 2.30
N LEU A 420 -13.78 5.70 2.64
CA LEU A 420 -13.61 5.18 3.98
C LEU A 420 -12.72 3.94 3.97
N GLY A 421 -11.78 3.87 4.91
CA GLY A 421 -10.93 2.69 5.15
C GLY A 421 -10.79 2.38 6.63
N CYS A 422 -10.78 1.10 6.96
CA CYS A 422 -10.38 0.57 8.25
C CYS A 422 -9.20 -0.36 8.04
N GLU A 423 -8.03 0.04 8.53
CA GLU A 423 -6.81 -0.77 8.51
C GLU A 423 -6.51 -1.24 9.93
N ILE A 424 -6.41 -2.54 10.09
CA ILE A 424 -6.17 -3.18 11.38
C ILE A 424 -4.77 -3.76 11.40
N THR A 425 -4.00 -3.48 12.44
CA THR A 425 -2.65 -4.01 12.63
C THR A 425 -2.54 -4.69 13.99
N GLU A 426 -1.91 -5.84 14.03
CA GLU A 426 -1.61 -6.54 15.28
C GLU A 426 -0.48 -5.82 16.01
N MET A 427 -0.75 -5.35 17.24
CA MET A 427 0.19 -4.62 18.08
C MET A 427 0.33 -5.32 19.44
N GLY A 428 1.39 -6.13 19.58
CA GLY A 428 1.53 -7.02 20.73
C GLY A 428 0.34 -7.98 20.82
N ASP A 429 -0.39 -7.98 21.94
CA ASP A 429 -1.57 -8.84 22.14
C ASP A 429 -2.89 -8.19 21.69
N GLY A 430 -2.88 -6.90 21.35
CA GLY A 430 -4.04 -6.12 20.91
C GLY A 430 -4.06 -5.82 19.42
N LEU A 431 -5.05 -5.02 18.97
CA LEU A 431 -5.13 -4.54 17.60
C LEU A 431 -5.19 -3.01 17.60
N GLU A 432 -4.41 -2.38 16.72
CA GLU A 432 -4.58 -0.97 16.35
C GLU A 432 -5.53 -0.88 15.17
N LEU A 433 -6.51 0.00 15.25
CA LEU A 433 -7.47 0.33 14.20
C LEU A 433 -7.14 1.71 13.66
N VAL A 434 -6.79 1.79 12.40
CA VAL A 434 -6.55 3.06 11.70
C VAL A 434 -7.72 3.33 10.76
N TRP A 435 -8.52 4.32 11.11
CA TRP A 435 -9.59 4.84 10.29
C TRP A 435 -9.07 5.93 9.37
N LEU A 436 -9.29 5.75 8.07
CA LEU A 436 -8.93 6.68 7.01
C LEU A 436 -10.21 7.12 6.33
N PHE A 437 -10.50 8.42 6.30
CA PHE A 437 -11.76 8.89 5.73
C PHE A 437 -11.63 10.25 5.06
N ARG A 438 -12.42 10.45 4.01
CA ARG A 438 -12.44 11.68 3.21
C ARG A 438 -13.07 12.80 4.01
N GLN A 439 -12.33 13.89 4.22
CA GLN A 439 -12.85 15.10 4.84
C GLN A 439 -13.95 15.73 3.98
N GLY A 440 -15.01 16.19 4.61
CA GLY A 440 -16.19 16.74 3.93
C GLY A 440 -17.27 15.70 3.59
N MET A 441 -16.90 14.42 3.49
CA MET A 441 -17.87 13.32 3.38
C MET A 441 -18.22 12.75 4.75
N PHE A 442 -17.21 12.58 5.62
CA PHE A 442 -17.39 12.08 6.97
C PHE A 442 -16.80 13.05 8.00
N SER A 443 -17.40 13.09 9.17
CA SER A 443 -16.91 13.83 10.33
C SER A 443 -16.22 12.87 11.31
N LEU A 444 -15.30 13.40 12.12
CA LEU A 444 -14.67 12.59 13.18
C LEU A 444 -15.70 11.98 14.15
N PRO A 445 -16.74 12.70 14.62
CA PRO A 445 -17.78 12.11 15.44
C PRO A 445 -18.50 10.93 14.77
N SER A 446 -18.81 11.01 13.46
CA SER A 446 -19.48 9.91 12.75
C SER A 446 -18.60 8.67 12.61
N ILE A 447 -17.28 8.85 12.44
CA ILE A 447 -16.33 7.73 12.43
C ILE A 447 -16.13 7.14 13.83
N ALA A 448 -16.11 7.97 14.87
CA ALA A 448 -16.06 7.51 16.25
C ALA A 448 -17.32 6.69 16.62
N GLU A 449 -18.50 7.08 16.11
CA GLU A 449 -19.72 6.32 16.26
C GLU A 449 -19.63 4.95 15.56
N LEU A 450 -19.19 4.91 14.29
CA LEU A 450 -18.97 3.65 13.56
C LEU A 450 -17.99 2.74 14.31
N ASN A 451 -16.89 3.28 14.81
CA ASN A 451 -15.92 2.53 15.61
C ASN A 451 -16.55 1.99 16.90
N SER A 452 -17.39 2.79 17.58
CA SER A 452 -18.08 2.33 18.79
C SER A 452 -19.05 1.19 18.50
N MET A 453 -19.76 1.26 17.38
CA MET A 453 -20.61 0.15 16.90
C MET A 453 -19.78 -1.09 16.59
N PHE A 454 -18.64 -0.94 15.93
CA PHE A 454 -17.74 -2.06 15.62
C PHE A 454 -17.22 -2.74 16.90
N LEU A 455 -16.74 -1.97 17.87
CA LEU A 455 -16.27 -2.50 19.16
C LEU A 455 -17.40 -3.15 19.97
N ALA A 456 -18.62 -2.58 19.92
CA ALA A 456 -19.79 -3.16 20.56
C ALA A 456 -20.16 -4.52 19.96
N VAL A 457 -20.15 -4.63 18.62
CA VAL A 457 -20.37 -5.93 17.93
C VAL A 457 -19.33 -6.94 18.38
N LEU A 458 -18.04 -6.60 18.36
CA LEU A 458 -16.96 -7.48 18.81
C LEU A 458 -17.15 -7.94 20.26
N THR A 459 -17.57 -7.04 21.15
CA THR A 459 -17.83 -7.35 22.56
C THR A 459 -19.03 -8.30 22.71
N ASN A 460 -20.12 -8.03 22.00
CA ASN A 460 -21.35 -8.79 22.09
C ASN A 460 -21.17 -10.21 21.53
N VAL A 461 -20.47 -10.38 20.41
CA VAL A 461 -20.21 -11.72 19.82
C VAL A 461 -19.32 -12.59 20.71
N CYS A 462 -18.41 -11.98 21.47
CA CYS A 462 -17.58 -12.72 22.43
C CYS A 462 -18.41 -13.26 23.62
N ARG A 463 -19.49 -12.55 23.99
CA ARG A 463 -20.39 -12.96 25.06
C ARG A 463 -21.41 -13.99 24.60
N SER A 464 -21.94 -13.82 23.40
CA SER A 464 -23.07 -14.62 22.90
C SER A 464 -23.00 -14.75 21.37
N PRO A 465 -22.12 -15.62 20.82
CA PRO A 465 -21.96 -15.78 19.37
C PRO A 465 -23.22 -16.34 18.68
N GLU A 466 -24.11 -16.97 19.42
CA GLU A 466 -25.39 -17.46 18.93
C GLU A 466 -26.52 -16.40 18.94
N SER A 467 -26.21 -15.19 19.34
CA SER A 467 -27.18 -14.09 19.26
C SER A 467 -27.45 -13.70 17.80
N ARG A 468 -28.69 -13.32 17.51
CA ARG A 468 -29.08 -12.84 16.18
C ARG A 468 -28.38 -11.52 15.87
N SER A 469 -28.07 -11.30 14.60
CA SER A 469 -27.36 -10.13 14.11
C SER A 469 -27.97 -8.79 14.58
N ARG A 470 -29.30 -8.71 14.63
CA ARG A 470 -30.02 -7.52 15.12
C ARG A 470 -29.76 -7.22 16.61
N ALA A 471 -29.59 -8.24 17.45
CA ALA A 471 -29.33 -8.04 18.88
C ALA A 471 -27.86 -7.65 19.16
N LEU A 472 -26.94 -7.94 18.25
CA LEU A 472 -25.53 -7.64 18.42
C LEU A 472 -25.19 -6.18 18.11
N THR A 473 -26.04 -5.53 17.34
CA THR A 473 -25.88 -4.13 16.92
C THR A 473 -26.69 -3.16 17.80
N GLY A 474 -27.42 -3.68 18.79
CA GLY A 474 -28.27 -2.93 19.71
C GLY A 474 -27.52 -2.05 20.71
#